data_cf6899eb6945d5cc4a397112c0205f77
#
_entry.id   cf6899eb6945d5cc4a397112c0205f77
#
_cell.length_a   1.000
_cell.length_b   1.000
_cell.length_c   1.000
_cell.angle_alpha   90.00
_cell.angle_beta   90.00
_cell.angle_gamma   90.00
#
_symmetry.space_group_name_H-M   'P 1'
#
loop_
_entity.id
_entity.type
_entity.pdbx_description
1 polymer ?
#
loop_
_entity_poly.entity_id
_entity_poly.type
_entity_poly.pdbx_seq_one_letter_code
_entity_poly.pdbx_strand_id
1 'polypeptide(L)'
;MHLGGLVMELTKYKLGKLIEQCDNRNTDEEYTADDVRGISTGKEFIETKANMDGVSLTSYKIVKENEFAYVADTSRRGDKIAVAFNRNEGNILISSIYTVFYVSNPELLLSDYLFMFFNRSEFDRYSRFNSWGSARETFSWEDMCDIEIDLPPLPIQQKYVDIYNAMLANQQSYERGLEDLKLVCDAYIENLGRKLPCEIIGAYIEEFNQKNGGGLTLDSVRGIATSKEFINTKANMDGVSLNNYKVVEPGMIAFISDTSRRADKMSLALNQSDENYLVSSISTVMQTDSAKLLPKYLFLFFCRAEFDRYARFHSWGSARETFSFEDMKDVSIPIPNLEIQKSIVEIHEAYITRKEIW
;
A
#
# COMPACT_ATOMS: atom_id res chain seq x y z
N MET A 1 42.40 -14.56 -5.48
CA MET A 1 41.39 -15.13 -6.36
C MET A 1 40.91 -14.02 -7.31
N HIS A 2 41.37 -14.02 -8.57
CA HIS A 2 40.92 -13.09 -9.59
C HIS A 2 39.56 -13.60 -10.08
N LEU A 3 38.48 -12.90 -9.73
CA LEU A 3 37.22 -12.99 -10.45
C LEU A 3 37.48 -12.33 -11.82
N GLY A 4 37.56 -13.15 -12.87
CA GLY A 4 37.71 -12.71 -14.23
C GLY A 4 36.52 -11.80 -14.59
N GLY A 5 36.77 -10.49 -14.66
CA GLY A 5 35.80 -9.54 -15.17
C GLY A 5 35.53 -9.85 -16.65
N LEU A 6 34.38 -10.45 -16.94
CA LEU A 6 33.80 -10.36 -18.26
C LEU A 6 33.57 -8.86 -18.51
N VAL A 7 34.42 -8.26 -19.35
CA VAL A 7 34.11 -6.95 -19.92
C VAL A 7 32.90 -7.19 -20.81
N MET A 8 31.71 -6.80 -20.30
CA MET A 8 30.49 -6.85 -21.08
C MET A 8 30.61 -5.79 -22.18
N GLU A 9 30.67 -6.22 -23.42
CA GLU A 9 30.67 -5.33 -24.58
C GLU A 9 29.26 -4.76 -24.71
N LEU A 10 29.09 -3.51 -24.27
CA LEU A 10 27.84 -2.77 -24.43
C LEU A 10 27.91 -1.98 -25.74
N THR A 11 26.85 -2.07 -26.53
CA THR A 11 26.71 -1.29 -27.75
C THR A 11 25.62 -0.26 -27.57
N LYS A 12 25.96 1.01 -27.85
CA LYS A 12 25.05 2.13 -27.71
C LYS A 12 24.19 2.30 -28.94
N TYR A 13 22.88 2.43 -28.74
CA TYR A 13 21.89 2.67 -29.79
C TYR A 13 20.98 3.83 -29.41
N LYS A 14 20.52 4.59 -30.42
CA LYS A 14 19.34 5.43 -30.26
C LYS A 14 18.09 4.55 -30.31
N LEU A 15 17.18 4.75 -29.37
CA LEU A 15 15.97 3.94 -29.23
C LEU A 15 15.10 3.98 -30.50
N GLY A 16 15.02 5.12 -31.18
CA GLY A 16 14.30 5.25 -32.46
C GLY A 16 14.82 4.41 -33.63
N LYS A 17 15.98 3.72 -33.49
CA LYS A 17 16.43 2.70 -34.43
C LYS A 17 15.92 1.30 -34.14
N LEU A 18 15.30 1.13 -32.98
CA LEU A 18 14.89 -0.15 -32.41
C LEU A 18 13.39 -0.27 -32.18
N ILE A 19 12.66 0.84 -32.24
CA ILE A 19 11.23 0.90 -32.02
C ILE A 19 10.52 1.64 -33.16
N GLU A 20 9.27 1.25 -33.44
CA GLU A 20 8.42 1.90 -34.42
C GLU A 20 7.01 2.11 -33.86
N GLN A 21 6.37 3.23 -34.25
CA GLN A 21 4.97 3.48 -33.96
C GLN A 21 4.05 2.62 -34.80
N CYS A 22 2.90 2.28 -34.22
CA CYS A 22 1.78 1.72 -34.95
C CYS A 22 0.48 2.49 -34.63
N ASP A 23 -0.45 2.52 -35.59
CA ASP A 23 -1.72 3.21 -35.49
C ASP A 23 -2.89 2.32 -35.94
N ASN A 24 -2.92 1.07 -35.43
CA ASN A 24 -4.02 0.15 -35.68
C ASN A 24 -5.25 0.63 -34.93
N ARG A 25 -6.36 0.85 -35.62
CA ARG A 25 -7.60 1.39 -35.05
C ARG A 25 -8.74 0.38 -35.11
N ASN A 26 -9.68 0.50 -34.20
CA ASN A 26 -10.88 -0.34 -34.13
C ASN A 26 -11.94 0.07 -35.17
N THR A 27 -11.53 0.28 -36.42
CA THR A 27 -12.42 0.76 -37.50
C THR A 27 -13.57 -0.22 -37.80
N ASP A 28 -13.29 -1.51 -37.59
CA ASP A 28 -14.23 -2.60 -37.89
C ASP A 28 -15.14 -2.93 -36.68
N GLU A 29 -15.00 -2.17 -35.58
CA GLU A 29 -15.75 -2.33 -34.34
C GLU A 29 -15.69 -3.75 -33.73
N GLU A 30 -14.55 -4.44 -33.93
CA GLU A 30 -14.32 -5.79 -33.43
C GLU A 30 -14.26 -5.80 -31.88
N TYR A 31 -13.75 -4.71 -31.28
CA TYR A 31 -13.55 -4.57 -29.84
C TYR A 31 -14.56 -3.62 -29.23
N THR A 32 -14.96 -3.90 -27.97
CA THR A 32 -16.03 -3.23 -27.25
C THR A 32 -15.52 -2.37 -26.09
N ALA A 33 -16.41 -1.77 -25.32
CA ALA A 33 -16.05 -1.00 -24.13
C ALA A 33 -15.35 -1.83 -23.05
N ASP A 34 -15.62 -3.14 -23.03
CA ASP A 34 -14.98 -4.06 -22.06
C ASP A 34 -13.47 -4.28 -22.35
N ASP A 35 -13.05 -4.03 -23.59
CA ASP A 35 -11.66 -4.13 -24.01
C ASP A 35 -10.85 -2.85 -23.75
N VAL A 36 -11.53 -1.76 -23.35
CA VAL A 36 -10.88 -0.45 -23.15
C VAL A 36 -10.08 -0.44 -21.86
N ARG A 37 -8.82 -0.04 -21.99
CA ARG A 37 -7.89 0.11 -20.86
C ARG A 37 -7.37 1.54 -20.75
N GLY A 38 -7.00 1.92 -19.54
CA GLY A 38 -6.16 3.07 -19.25
C GLY A 38 -4.73 2.63 -18.95
N ILE A 39 -3.81 3.59 -18.77
CA ILE A 39 -2.44 3.32 -18.35
C ILE A 39 -2.20 4.05 -17.03
N SER A 40 -1.75 3.31 -16.02
CA SER A 40 -1.38 3.86 -14.71
C SER A 40 0.06 4.40 -14.70
N THR A 41 0.36 5.23 -13.71
CA THR A 41 1.76 5.60 -13.39
C THR A 41 2.56 4.45 -12.78
N GLY A 42 1.91 3.34 -12.40
CA GLY A 42 2.54 2.06 -12.08
C GLY A 42 2.99 1.28 -13.30
N LYS A 43 2.81 1.85 -14.52
CA LYS A 43 3.25 1.28 -15.81
C LYS A 43 2.51 -0.01 -16.20
N GLU A 44 1.22 -0.05 -15.87
CA GLU A 44 0.33 -1.17 -16.14
C GLU A 44 -0.91 -0.70 -16.88
N PHE A 45 -1.47 -1.59 -17.70
CA PHE A 45 -2.83 -1.41 -18.20
C PHE A 45 -3.81 -1.64 -17.06
N ILE A 46 -4.76 -0.74 -16.92
CA ILE A 46 -5.79 -0.78 -15.88
C ILE A 46 -7.18 -0.62 -16.51
N GLU A 47 -8.20 -1.05 -15.83
CA GLU A 47 -9.59 -0.76 -16.23
C GLU A 47 -9.78 0.74 -16.41
N THR A 48 -10.51 1.11 -17.45
CA THR A 48 -10.80 2.53 -17.69
C THR A 48 -11.73 3.08 -16.60
N LYS A 49 -11.42 4.30 -16.12
CA LYS A 49 -12.28 5.04 -15.19
C LYS A 49 -13.24 5.98 -15.92
N ALA A 50 -13.12 6.07 -17.26
CA ALA A 50 -13.99 6.92 -18.06
C ALA A 50 -15.36 6.25 -18.25
N ASN A 51 -16.43 7.07 -18.22
CA ASN A 51 -17.73 6.60 -18.66
C ASN A 51 -17.68 6.37 -20.18
N MET A 52 -17.94 5.14 -20.61
CA MET A 52 -17.88 4.73 -22.01
C MET A 52 -19.25 4.72 -22.68
N ASP A 53 -20.34 5.10 -21.97
CA ASP A 53 -21.68 5.13 -22.52
C ASP A 53 -21.79 6.10 -23.71
N GLY A 54 -22.16 5.57 -24.88
CA GLY A 54 -22.33 6.36 -26.10
C GLY A 54 -21.03 6.87 -26.74
N VAL A 55 -19.87 6.40 -26.29
CA VAL A 55 -18.57 6.76 -26.88
C VAL A 55 -18.31 5.89 -28.11
N SER A 56 -18.02 6.52 -29.26
CA SER A 56 -17.55 5.78 -30.43
C SER A 56 -16.12 5.28 -30.21
N LEU A 57 -15.91 3.99 -30.41
CA LEU A 57 -14.62 3.32 -30.25
C LEU A 57 -13.83 3.16 -31.56
N THR A 58 -14.37 3.60 -32.68
CA THR A 58 -13.73 3.45 -34.01
C THR A 58 -12.41 4.19 -34.13
N SER A 59 -12.22 5.27 -33.37
CA SER A 59 -10.97 6.04 -33.32
C SER A 59 -9.96 5.52 -32.30
N TYR A 60 -10.38 4.57 -31.45
CA TYR A 60 -9.49 3.98 -30.44
C TYR A 60 -8.43 3.12 -31.11
N LYS A 61 -7.25 3.07 -30.50
CA LYS A 61 -6.13 2.28 -30.99
C LYS A 61 -6.13 0.90 -30.36
N ILE A 62 -5.79 -0.09 -31.19
CA ILE A 62 -5.58 -1.47 -30.75
C ILE A 62 -4.13 -1.61 -30.32
N VAL A 63 -3.90 -2.12 -29.12
CA VAL A 63 -2.59 -2.54 -28.63
C VAL A 63 -2.55 -4.06 -28.65
N LYS A 64 -1.74 -4.62 -29.56
CA LYS A 64 -1.56 -6.07 -29.71
C LYS A 64 -0.58 -6.62 -28.67
N GLU A 65 -0.52 -7.93 -28.58
CA GLU A 65 0.55 -8.58 -27.81
C GLU A 65 1.93 -8.12 -28.30
N ASN A 66 2.86 -7.95 -27.36
CA ASN A 66 4.21 -7.42 -27.56
C ASN A 66 4.28 -5.95 -28.02
N GLU A 67 3.19 -5.20 -27.94
CA GLU A 67 3.16 -3.76 -28.18
C GLU A 67 3.14 -2.99 -26.86
N PHE A 68 3.65 -1.76 -26.94
CA PHE A 68 3.67 -0.79 -25.86
C PHE A 68 2.68 0.33 -26.14
N ALA A 69 2.23 0.97 -25.07
CA ALA A 69 1.51 2.22 -25.19
C ALA A 69 1.97 3.20 -24.12
N TYR A 70 2.05 4.50 -24.45
CA TYR A 70 2.37 5.52 -23.48
C TYR A 70 1.57 6.79 -23.68
N VAL A 71 1.51 7.59 -22.62
CA VAL A 71 0.88 8.91 -22.61
C VAL A 71 1.98 9.95 -22.65
N ALA A 72 1.97 10.81 -23.66
CA ALA A 72 2.95 11.89 -23.78
C ALA A 72 2.82 12.95 -22.65
N ASP A 73 1.62 13.17 -22.13
CA ASP A 73 1.36 14.16 -21.05
C ASP A 73 2.00 13.72 -19.73
N THR A 74 2.94 14.51 -19.24
CA THR A 74 3.66 14.30 -17.96
C THR A 74 3.22 15.28 -16.86
N SER A 75 2.57 16.38 -17.20
CA SER A 75 2.30 17.51 -16.29
C SER A 75 1.35 17.21 -15.13
N ARG A 76 0.53 16.15 -15.23
CA ARG A 76 -0.48 15.79 -14.22
C ARG A 76 -0.21 14.46 -13.50
N ARG A 77 0.96 13.87 -13.72
CA ARG A 77 1.27 12.51 -13.27
C ARG A 77 2.38 12.45 -12.22
N GLY A 78 2.72 13.60 -11.65
CA GLY A 78 3.88 13.71 -10.75
C GLY A 78 5.18 13.51 -11.54
N ASP A 79 6.11 12.74 -10.94
CA ASP A 79 7.43 12.51 -11.53
C ASP A 79 7.50 11.23 -12.39
N LYS A 80 6.34 10.67 -12.79
CA LYS A 80 6.28 9.38 -13.51
C LYS A 80 5.58 9.51 -14.85
N ILE A 81 6.17 8.94 -15.89
CA ILE A 81 5.51 8.75 -17.18
C ILE A 81 4.66 7.46 -17.18
N ALA A 82 3.46 7.52 -17.74
CA ALA A 82 2.62 6.35 -17.90
C ALA A 82 2.96 5.64 -19.23
N VAL A 83 3.63 4.50 -19.14
CA VAL A 83 3.94 3.58 -20.23
C VAL A 83 3.57 2.17 -19.78
N ALA A 84 2.98 1.37 -20.68
CA ALA A 84 2.62 -0.02 -20.38
C ALA A 84 3.01 -0.93 -21.55
N PHE A 85 3.21 -2.20 -21.24
CA PHE A 85 3.58 -3.24 -22.19
C PHE A 85 2.55 -4.36 -22.15
N ASN A 86 1.95 -4.67 -23.30
CA ASN A 86 1.00 -5.76 -23.43
C ASN A 86 1.72 -7.10 -23.64
N ARG A 87 1.90 -7.85 -22.55
CA ARG A 87 2.61 -9.12 -22.59
C ARG A 87 1.76 -10.26 -23.14
N ASN A 88 0.56 -10.47 -22.61
CA ASN A 88 -0.27 -11.65 -22.92
C ASN A 88 -1.76 -11.41 -22.63
N GLU A 89 -2.26 -10.21 -22.72
CA GLU A 89 -3.67 -9.90 -22.37
C GLU A 89 -4.62 -9.97 -23.58
N GLY A 90 -4.15 -10.52 -24.70
CA GLY A 90 -4.86 -10.38 -25.96
C GLY A 90 -4.78 -8.95 -26.50
N ASN A 91 -5.60 -8.62 -27.49
CA ASN A 91 -5.67 -7.26 -28.00
C ASN A 91 -6.56 -6.39 -27.08
N ILE A 92 -6.09 -5.19 -26.76
CA ILE A 92 -6.81 -4.23 -25.94
C ILE A 92 -7.01 -2.91 -26.68
N LEU A 93 -8.01 -2.11 -26.27
CA LEU A 93 -8.25 -0.78 -26.79
C LEU A 93 -7.72 0.30 -25.85
N ILE A 94 -7.10 1.33 -26.43
CA ILE A 94 -6.76 2.56 -25.73
C ILE A 94 -7.22 3.79 -26.50
N SER A 95 -7.39 4.90 -25.79
CA SER A 95 -7.78 6.16 -26.41
C SER A 95 -6.78 6.60 -27.51
N SER A 96 -7.29 7.26 -28.53
CA SER A 96 -6.49 7.76 -29.67
C SER A 96 -5.36 8.72 -29.27
N ILE A 97 -5.41 9.30 -28.07
CA ILE A 97 -4.37 10.22 -27.58
C ILE A 97 -3.09 9.50 -27.15
N TYR A 98 -3.12 8.18 -26.97
CA TYR A 98 -1.94 7.38 -26.61
C TYR A 98 -1.10 7.07 -27.84
N THR A 99 0.20 6.97 -27.63
CA THR A 99 1.12 6.48 -28.65
C THR A 99 1.34 4.99 -28.45
N VAL A 100 1.08 4.21 -29.50
CA VAL A 100 1.33 2.75 -29.53
C VAL A 100 2.59 2.50 -30.35
N PHE A 101 3.46 1.61 -29.88
CA PHE A 101 4.71 1.28 -30.55
C PHE A 101 5.15 -0.14 -30.19
N TYR A 102 6.10 -0.67 -30.95
CA TYR A 102 6.67 -1.99 -30.74
C TYR A 102 8.19 -1.98 -31.00
N VAL A 103 8.86 -3.03 -30.57
CA VAL A 103 10.29 -3.26 -30.91
C VAL A 103 10.37 -3.77 -32.32
N SER A 104 10.90 -2.93 -33.25
CA SER A 104 11.03 -3.26 -34.66
C SER A 104 12.27 -4.10 -34.98
N ASN A 105 13.22 -4.19 -34.04
CA ASN A 105 14.44 -4.98 -34.21
C ASN A 105 14.65 -5.98 -33.05
N PRO A 106 13.89 -7.08 -33.02
CA PRO A 106 13.97 -8.07 -31.94
C PRO A 106 15.29 -8.83 -31.87
N GLU A 107 16.08 -8.77 -32.94
CA GLU A 107 17.44 -9.38 -33.00
C GLU A 107 18.46 -8.58 -32.15
N LEU A 108 18.12 -7.35 -31.76
CA LEU A 108 19.00 -6.49 -30.95
C LEU A 108 18.40 -6.18 -29.56
N LEU A 109 17.09 -6.09 -29.47
CA LEU A 109 16.39 -5.66 -28.26
C LEU A 109 15.18 -6.54 -27.94
N LEU A 110 15.14 -7.12 -26.76
CA LEU A 110 13.96 -7.81 -26.25
C LEU A 110 12.93 -6.78 -25.71
N SER A 111 11.65 -6.98 -26.03
CA SER A 111 10.56 -6.12 -25.53
C SER A 111 10.52 -6.09 -24.02
N ASP A 112 10.67 -7.24 -23.34
CA ASP A 112 10.73 -7.31 -21.88
C ASP A 112 11.93 -6.54 -21.29
N TYR A 113 13.09 -6.57 -21.96
CA TYR A 113 14.26 -5.81 -21.52
C TYR A 113 14.02 -4.29 -21.65
N LEU A 114 13.38 -3.87 -22.75
CA LEU A 114 12.95 -2.49 -22.93
C LEU A 114 11.95 -2.07 -21.86
N PHE A 115 10.97 -2.92 -21.54
CA PHE A 115 10.02 -2.63 -20.48
C PHE A 115 10.69 -2.50 -19.10
N MET A 116 11.65 -3.36 -18.81
CA MET A 116 12.47 -3.25 -17.60
C MET A 116 13.23 -1.92 -17.56
N PHE A 117 13.77 -1.45 -18.70
CA PHE A 117 14.40 -0.13 -18.80
C PHE A 117 13.42 1.00 -18.48
N PHE A 118 12.17 0.94 -18.99
CA PHE A 118 11.13 1.93 -18.71
C PHE A 118 10.67 1.93 -17.25
N ASN A 119 10.79 0.83 -16.53
CA ASN A 119 10.43 0.75 -15.11
C ASN A 119 11.45 1.41 -14.17
N ARG A 120 12.59 1.87 -14.67
CA ARG A 120 13.61 2.55 -13.87
C ARG A 120 13.20 3.98 -13.52
N SER A 121 13.51 4.40 -12.30
CA SER A 121 13.29 5.79 -11.87
C SER A 121 14.10 6.81 -12.68
N GLU A 122 15.23 6.38 -13.27
CA GLU A 122 16.03 7.20 -14.19
C GLU A 122 15.26 7.57 -15.46
N PHE A 123 14.48 6.64 -16.00
CA PHE A 123 13.64 6.91 -17.16
C PHE A 123 12.52 7.91 -16.83
N ASP A 124 11.90 7.78 -15.66
CA ASP A 124 10.89 8.73 -15.20
C ASP A 124 11.50 10.16 -15.10
N ARG A 125 12.66 10.29 -14.47
CA ARG A 125 13.37 11.57 -14.37
C ARG A 125 13.78 12.12 -15.73
N TYR A 126 14.28 11.28 -16.62
CA TYR A 126 14.64 11.66 -17.98
C TYR A 126 13.43 12.18 -18.75
N SER A 127 12.34 11.46 -18.74
CA SER A 127 11.09 11.83 -19.42
C SER A 127 10.54 13.15 -18.88
N ARG A 128 10.59 13.35 -17.56
CA ARG A 128 10.15 14.60 -16.94
C ARG A 128 11.04 15.77 -17.32
N PHE A 129 12.35 15.59 -17.34
CA PHE A 129 13.32 16.63 -17.69
C PHE A 129 13.22 17.05 -19.18
N ASN A 130 12.93 16.10 -20.08
CA ASN A 130 12.77 16.32 -21.51
C ASN A 130 11.31 16.53 -21.93
N SER A 131 10.44 16.97 -21.02
CA SER A 131 9.05 17.32 -21.32
C SER A 131 8.88 18.82 -21.47
N TRP A 132 8.24 19.26 -22.54
CA TRP A 132 8.09 20.66 -22.91
C TRP A 132 6.62 21.04 -23.14
N GLY A 133 6.29 22.30 -22.93
CA GLY A 133 4.95 22.86 -23.19
C GLY A 133 4.52 23.87 -22.13
N SER A 134 3.84 24.94 -22.54
CA SER A 134 3.42 26.01 -21.63
C SER A 134 2.14 25.71 -20.83
N ALA A 135 1.20 24.95 -21.42
CA ALA A 135 -0.05 24.58 -20.77
C ALA A 135 -0.08 23.12 -20.31
N ARG A 136 0.59 22.26 -21.04
CA ARG A 136 0.79 20.83 -20.72
C ARG A 136 2.16 20.43 -21.18
N GLU A 137 2.97 19.97 -20.26
CA GLU A 137 4.27 19.42 -20.58
C GLU A 137 4.09 18.01 -21.13
N THR A 138 4.72 17.75 -22.27
CA THR A 138 4.65 16.47 -22.97
C THR A 138 6.03 15.95 -23.29
N PHE A 139 6.22 14.67 -23.12
CA PHE A 139 7.37 13.92 -23.60
C PHE A 139 7.03 13.34 -24.97
N SER A 140 7.60 13.92 -26.02
CA SER A 140 7.25 13.59 -27.40
C SER A 140 7.78 12.23 -27.83
N TRP A 141 7.26 11.74 -28.98
CA TRP A 141 7.79 10.53 -29.61
C TRP A 141 9.24 10.73 -30.10
N GLU A 142 9.54 11.89 -30.57
CA GLU A 142 10.89 12.30 -31.02
C GLU A 142 11.87 12.25 -29.84
N ASP A 143 11.48 12.77 -28.65
CA ASP A 143 12.29 12.67 -27.44
C ASP A 143 12.47 11.22 -26.98
N MET A 144 11.43 10.37 -27.15
CA MET A 144 11.54 8.93 -26.89
C MET A 144 12.55 8.26 -27.83
N CYS A 145 12.52 8.62 -29.11
CA CYS A 145 13.42 8.06 -30.12
C CYS A 145 14.88 8.52 -29.92
N ASP A 146 15.09 9.67 -29.32
CA ASP A 146 16.43 10.23 -29.06
C ASP A 146 17.12 9.62 -27.82
N ILE A 147 16.41 8.83 -27.02
CA ILE A 147 17.02 8.12 -25.89
C ILE A 147 18.17 7.24 -26.39
N GLU A 148 19.31 7.37 -25.75
CA GLU A 148 20.44 6.45 -25.92
C GLU A 148 20.33 5.31 -24.90
N ILE A 149 20.40 4.08 -25.41
CA ILE A 149 20.38 2.87 -24.58
C ILE A 149 21.61 2.01 -24.86
N ASP A 150 22.27 1.57 -23.80
CA ASP A 150 23.40 0.65 -23.88
C ASP A 150 22.87 -0.79 -23.81
N LEU A 151 23.02 -1.53 -24.89
CA LEU A 151 22.50 -2.89 -25.02
C LEU A 151 23.59 -3.93 -24.86
N PRO A 152 23.46 -4.87 -23.92
CA PRO A 152 24.23 -6.10 -23.94
C PRO A 152 23.68 -7.07 -24.98
N PRO A 153 24.44 -8.13 -25.35
CA PRO A 153 23.95 -9.21 -26.23
C PRO A 153 22.65 -9.83 -25.72
N LEU A 154 21.77 -10.29 -26.63
CA LEU A 154 20.45 -10.87 -26.29
C LEU A 154 20.49 -11.92 -25.17
N PRO A 155 21.44 -12.87 -25.11
CA PRO A 155 21.48 -13.83 -24.00
C PRO A 155 21.68 -13.19 -22.62
N ILE A 156 22.32 -12.02 -22.59
CA ILE A 156 22.49 -11.25 -21.35
C ILE A 156 21.23 -10.46 -21.03
N GLN A 157 20.57 -9.85 -22.03
CA GLN A 157 19.26 -9.22 -21.85
C GLN A 157 18.26 -10.22 -21.25
N GLN A 158 18.19 -11.44 -21.79
CA GLN A 158 17.31 -12.50 -21.29
C GLN A 158 17.58 -12.83 -19.83
N LYS A 159 18.86 -12.96 -19.42
CA LYS A 159 19.21 -13.20 -18.02
C LYS A 159 18.70 -12.10 -17.09
N TYR A 160 18.80 -10.83 -17.50
CA TYR A 160 18.25 -9.72 -16.71
C TYR A 160 16.73 -9.78 -16.62
N VAL A 161 16.06 -10.09 -17.73
CA VAL A 161 14.60 -10.28 -17.78
C VAL A 161 14.16 -11.41 -16.85
N ASP A 162 14.86 -12.56 -16.91
CA ASP A 162 14.54 -13.72 -16.06
C ASP A 162 14.69 -13.39 -14.57
N ILE A 163 15.76 -12.69 -14.19
CA ILE A 163 15.97 -12.24 -12.80
C ILE A 163 14.88 -11.25 -12.38
N TYR A 164 14.58 -10.27 -13.22
CA TYR A 164 13.56 -9.27 -12.93
C TYR A 164 12.17 -9.89 -12.74
N ASN A 165 11.78 -10.80 -13.64
CA ASN A 165 10.52 -11.52 -13.55
C ASN A 165 10.46 -12.42 -12.30
N ALA A 166 11.57 -13.08 -11.95
CA ALA A 166 11.65 -13.88 -10.73
C ALA A 166 11.48 -13.00 -9.46
N MET A 167 12.08 -11.81 -9.46
CA MET A 167 11.91 -10.84 -8.36
C MET A 167 10.46 -10.36 -8.24
N LEU A 168 9.81 -10.02 -9.36
CA LEU A 168 8.40 -9.62 -9.37
C LEU A 168 7.48 -10.76 -8.90
N ALA A 169 7.69 -11.98 -9.37
CA ALA A 169 6.92 -13.14 -8.95
C ALA A 169 7.10 -13.43 -7.45
N ASN A 170 8.31 -13.29 -6.92
CA ASN A 170 8.59 -13.43 -5.51
C ASN A 170 7.86 -12.35 -4.69
N GLN A 171 7.91 -11.10 -5.16
CA GLN A 171 7.19 -9.99 -4.56
C GLN A 171 5.69 -10.27 -4.48
N GLN A 172 5.06 -10.60 -5.59
CA GLN A 172 3.62 -10.90 -5.65
C GLN A 172 3.24 -12.10 -4.77
N SER A 173 4.10 -13.12 -4.70
CA SER A 173 3.89 -14.28 -3.84
C SER A 173 3.94 -13.89 -2.35
N TYR A 174 4.85 -12.98 -2.02
CA TYR A 174 4.98 -12.47 -0.66
C TYR A 174 3.77 -11.63 -0.24
N GLU A 175 3.33 -10.72 -1.13
CA GLU A 175 2.13 -9.88 -0.91
C GLU A 175 0.89 -10.74 -0.70
N ARG A 176 0.65 -11.74 -1.57
CA ARG A 176 -0.46 -12.70 -1.40
C ARG A 176 -0.38 -13.45 -0.09
N GLY A 177 0.81 -13.92 0.28
CA GLY A 177 1.02 -14.61 1.56
C GLY A 177 0.72 -13.73 2.79
N LEU A 178 0.92 -12.41 2.69
CA LEU A 178 0.51 -11.47 3.74
C LEU A 178 -1.01 -11.33 3.82
N GLU A 179 -1.68 -11.20 2.68
CA GLU A 179 -3.15 -11.12 2.63
C GLU A 179 -3.79 -12.40 3.19
N ASP A 180 -3.26 -13.57 2.82
CA ASP A 180 -3.73 -14.87 3.31
C ASP A 180 -3.59 -14.99 4.84
N LEU A 181 -2.46 -14.57 5.41
CA LEU A 181 -2.27 -14.59 6.86
C LEU A 181 -3.27 -13.70 7.58
N LYS A 182 -3.54 -12.51 7.06
CA LYS A 182 -4.55 -11.61 7.61
C LYS A 182 -5.94 -12.23 7.53
N LEU A 183 -6.30 -12.78 6.39
CA LEU A 183 -7.59 -13.45 6.18
C LEU A 183 -7.78 -14.63 7.13
N VAL A 184 -6.73 -15.43 7.37
CA VAL A 184 -6.76 -16.55 8.32
C VAL A 184 -7.02 -16.04 9.73
N CYS A 185 -6.35 -14.97 10.18
CA CYS A 185 -6.59 -14.39 11.50
C CYS A 185 -8.04 -13.91 11.65
N ASP A 186 -8.55 -13.15 10.67
CA ASP A 186 -9.91 -12.63 10.71
C ASP A 186 -10.96 -13.75 10.69
N ALA A 187 -10.79 -14.74 9.81
CA ALA A 187 -11.68 -15.91 9.72
C ALA A 187 -11.67 -16.76 11.00
N TYR A 188 -10.50 -16.88 11.65
CA TYR A 188 -10.39 -17.64 12.89
C TYR A 188 -11.16 -16.96 14.03
N ILE A 189 -11.02 -15.64 14.19
CA ILE A 189 -11.77 -14.84 15.19
C ILE A 189 -13.28 -14.91 14.91
N GLU A 190 -13.71 -14.78 13.66
CA GLU A 190 -15.11 -14.89 13.27
C GLU A 190 -15.70 -16.28 13.59
N ASN A 191 -14.94 -17.34 13.28
CA ASN A 191 -15.36 -18.72 13.58
C ASN A 191 -15.47 -18.96 15.10
N LEU A 192 -14.59 -18.35 15.90
CA LEU A 192 -14.72 -18.40 17.36
C LEU A 192 -16.01 -17.73 17.83
N GLY A 193 -16.36 -16.58 17.28
CA GLY A 193 -17.62 -15.88 17.60
C GLY A 193 -18.88 -16.68 17.24
N ARG A 194 -18.78 -17.61 16.27
CA ARG A 194 -19.88 -18.54 15.93
C ARG A 194 -19.95 -19.76 16.85
N LYS A 195 -18.82 -20.17 17.42
CA LYS A 195 -18.71 -21.42 18.22
C LYS A 195 -18.76 -21.18 19.74
N LEU A 196 -18.32 -20.03 20.19
CA LEU A 196 -18.26 -19.66 21.59
C LEU A 196 -19.23 -18.51 21.87
N PRO A 197 -19.87 -18.47 23.06
CA PRO A 197 -20.60 -17.30 23.48
C PRO A 197 -19.63 -16.11 23.57
N CYS A 198 -20.08 -14.94 23.12
CA CYS A 198 -19.34 -13.72 23.33
C CYS A 198 -19.53 -13.25 24.78
N GLU A 199 -18.48 -12.76 25.39
CA GLU A 199 -18.47 -12.21 26.74
C GLU A 199 -18.19 -10.72 26.72
N ILE A 200 -18.80 -9.98 27.62
CA ILE A 200 -18.59 -8.54 27.80
C ILE A 200 -17.20 -8.33 28.40
N ILE A 201 -16.35 -7.53 27.72
CA ILE A 201 -14.95 -7.34 28.13
C ILE A 201 -14.80 -6.55 29.43
N GLY A 202 -15.82 -5.82 29.87
CA GLY A 202 -15.81 -5.03 31.10
C GLY A 202 -15.41 -5.80 32.37
N ALA A 203 -15.62 -7.14 32.37
CA ALA A 203 -15.17 -8.01 33.47
C ALA A 203 -13.65 -8.31 33.44
N TYR A 204 -12.97 -7.94 32.36
CA TYR A 204 -11.57 -8.30 32.07
C TYR A 204 -10.66 -7.09 31.84
N ILE A 205 -11.21 -5.85 31.84
CA ILE A 205 -10.46 -4.62 31.63
C ILE A 205 -10.69 -3.64 32.78
N GLU A 206 -9.65 -2.88 33.10
CA GLU A 206 -9.70 -1.81 34.09
C GLU A 206 -9.05 -0.55 33.56
N GLU A 207 -9.60 0.63 33.91
CA GLU A 207 -8.95 1.90 33.58
C GLU A 207 -7.69 2.08 34.44
N PHE A 208 -6.57 2.36 33.78
CA PHE A 208 -5.32 2.71 34.44
C PHE A 208 -5.09 4.22 34.34
N ASN A 209 -5.07 4.90 35.50
CA ASN A 209 -5.07 6.36 35.53
C ASN A 209 -3.85 6.95 36.26
N GLN A 210 -2.70 6.27 36.16
CA GLN A 210 -1.45 6.74 36.74
C GLN A 210 -0.93 7.94 35.94
N LYS A 211 -0.66 9.05 36.65
CA LYS A 211 -0.04 10.25 36.09
C LYS A 211 1.47 10.16 36.20
N ASN A 212 2.17 10.82 35.28
CA ASN A 212 3.63 10.85 35.23
C ASN A 212 4.30 11.33 36.52
N GLY A 213 3.73 12.34 37.15
CA GLY A 213 4.32 12.91 38.41
C GLY A 213 5.77 13.40 38.24
N GLY A 214 6.30 13.52 37.03
CA GLY A 214 7.64 13.99 36.73
C GLY A 214 8.71 12.89 36.53
N GLY A 215 8.32 11.60 36.52
CA GLY A 215 9.26 10.48 36.38
C GLY A 215 9.78 10.24 34.96
N LEU A 216 8.94 10.48 33.93
CA LEU A 216 9.28 10.28 32.53
C LEU A 216 9.44 11.63 31.81
N THR A 217 10.27 11.64 30.76
CA THR A 217 10.65 12.82 29.99
C THR A 217 9.91 12.91 28.65
N LEU A 218 10.22 13.93 27.87
CA LEU A 218 9.63 14.18 26.56
C LEU A 218 9.84 13.01 25.57
N ASP A 219 10.95 12.31 25.69
CA ASP A 219 11.27 11.16 24.82
C ASP A 219 10.27 10.00 24.95
N SER A 220 9.56 9.94 26.10
CA SER A 220 8.52 8.94 26.35
C SER A 220 7.15 9.35 25.79
N VAL A 221 6.97 10.59 25.33
CA VAL A 221 5.67 11.08 24.84
C VAL A 221 5.32 10.47 23.50
N ARG A 222 4.13 9.90 23.41
CA ARG A 222 3.60 9.29 22.19
C ARG A 222 2.22 9.87 21.85
N GLY A 223 1.98 10.00 20.56
CA GLY A 223 0.64 10.16 20.00
C GLY A 223 0.02 8.81 19.71
N ILE A 224 -1.31 8.78 19.57
CA ILE A 224 -2.07 7.57 19.20
C ILE A 224 -2.67 7.80 17.83
N ALA A 225 -2.26 6.99 16.85
CA ALA A 225 -2.70 7.11 15.46
C ALA A 225 -3.96 6.28 15.16
N THR A 226 -4.67 6.62 14.09
CA THR A 226 -5.76 5.81 13.54
C THR A 226 -5.27 4.53 12.85
N SER A 227 -3.94 4.43 12.59
CA SER A 227 -3.27 3.19 12.16
C SER A 227 -3.14 2.16 13.28
N LYS A 228 -3.64 2.46 14.50
CA LYS A 228 -3.56 1.60 15.68
C LYS A 228 -2.15 1.44 16.24
N GLU A 229 -1.36 2.50 16.17
CA GLU A 229 0.05 2.51 16.58
C GLU A 229 0.34 3.73 17.47
N PHE A 230 1.33 3.58 18.37
CA PHE A 230 1.97 4.72 18.99
C PHE A 230 2.93 5.38 18.01
N ILE A 231 2.84 6.69 17.88
CA ILE A 231 3.69 7.51 17.00
C ILE A 231 4.39 8.59 17.81
N ASN A 232 5.48 9.10 17.30
CA ASN A 232 6.09 10.30 17.89
C ASN A 232 5.08 11.46 17.88
N THR A 233 5.03 12.21 18.98
CA THR A 233 4.10 13.34 19.06
C THR A 233 4.39 14.37 17.97
N LYS A 234 3.31 14.85 17.33
CA LYS A 234 3.38 15.96 16.35
C LYS A 234 3.06 17.31 16.99
N ALA A 235 2.69 17.30 18.28
CA ALA A 235 2.37 18.52 19.00
C ALA A 235 3.64 19.29 19.37
N ASN A 236 3.56 20.63 19.34
CA ASN A 236 4.60 21.45 19.96
C ASN A 236 4.56 21.23 21.47
N MET A 237 5.64 20.75 22.05
CA MET A 237 5.77 20.40 23.44
C MET A 237 6.54 21.44 24.26
N ASP A 238 6.93 22.58 23.65
CA ASP A 238 7.65 23.64 24.33
C ASP A 238 6.83 24.24 25.48
N GLY A 239 7.38 24.16 26.67
CA GLY A 239 6.72 24.67 27.88
C GLY A 239 5.54 23.85 28.40
N VAL A 240 5.26 22.67 27.82
CA VAL A 240 4.18 21.80 28.25
C VAL A 240 4.59 20.98 29.49
N SER A 241 3.81 21.07 30.57
CA SER A 241 4.01 20.24 31.76
C SER A 241 3.54 18.81 31.50
N LEU A 242 4.42 17.84 31.71
CA LEU A 242 4.13 16.42 31.54
C LEU A 242 3.52 15.75 32.78
N ASN A 243 3.38 16.48 33.90
CA ASN A 243 2.93 15.89 35.15
C ASN A 243 1.53 15.28 35.11
N ASN A 244 0.66 15.81 34.23
CA ASN A 244 -0.71 15.30 34.06
C ASN A 244 -0.84 14.28 32.92
N TYR A 245 0.23 14.02 32.21
CA TYR A 245 0.22 12.95 31.20
C TYR A 245 0.04 11.60 31.86
N LYS A 246 -0.67 10.69 31.20
CA LYS A 246 -0.93 9.35 31.72
C LYS A 246 0.18 8.40 31.27
N VAL A 247 0.59 7.52 32.17
CA VAL A 247 1.57 6.47 31.91
C VAL A 247 0.89 5.32 31.20
N VAL A 248 1.57 4.74 30.19
CA VAL A 248 1.17 3.52 29.49
C VAL A 248 2.30 2.52 29.66
N GLU A 249 2.12 1.57 30.54
CA GLU A 249 3.11 0.50 30.78
C GLU A 249 3.08 -0.56 29.67
N PRO A 250 4.13 -1.39 29.53
CA PRO A 250 4.13 -2.52 28.63
C PRO A 250 2.88 -3.40 28.77
N GLY A 251 2.26 -3.77 27.66
CA GLY A 251 1.02 -4.56 27.63
C GLY A 251 -0.27 -3.76 27.83
N MET A 252 -0.21 -2.46 28.12
CA MET A 252 -1.40 -1.62 28.23
C MET A 252 -1.86 -1.07 26.89
N ILE A 253 -3.16 -0.83 26.77
CA ILE A 253 -3.79 -0.23 25.61
C ILE A 253 -4.20 1.20 25.96
N ALA A 254 -3.87 2.15 25.07
CA ALA A 254 -4.35 3.52 25.19
C ALA A 254 -5.22 3.89 23.98
N PHE A 255 -6.27 4.69 24.21
CA PHE A 255 -7.15 5.15 23.14
C PHE A 255 -7.62 6.59 23.36
N ILE A 256 -8.12 7.21 22.31
CA ILE A 256 -8.72 8.53 22.33
C ILE A 256 -10.22 8.37 22.11
N SER A 257 -11.01 8.85 23.05
CA SER A 257 -12.47 8.71 23.04
C SER A 257 -13.15 9.50 21.93
N ASP A 258 -12.57 10.60 21.43
CA ASP A 258 -13.12 11.43 20.35
C ASP A 258 -13.09 10.66 19.01
N THR A 259 -14.27 10.39 18.45
CA THR A 259 -14.44 9.70 17.17
C THR A 259 -14.85 10.65 16.03
N SER A 260 -15.34 11.85 16.35
CA SER A 260 -15.97 12.76 15.39
C SER A 260 -15.06 13.35 14.31
N ARG A 261 -13.73 13.36 14.52
CA ARG A 261 -12.74 13.97 13.64
C ARG A 261 -11.81 12.98 12.95
N ARG A 262 -12.08 11.67 13.06
CA ARG A 262 -11.14 10.61 12.70
C ARG A 262 -11.66 9.69 11.62
N ALA A 263 -12.65 10.15 10.85
CA ALA A 263 -13.40 9.34 9.90
C ALA A 263 -14.01 8.12 10.61
N ASP A 264 -13.91 6.93 10.00
CA ASP A 264 -14.52 5.70 10.51
C ASP A 264 -13.55 4.87 11.38
N LYS A 265 -12.43 5.45 11.86
CA LYS A 265 -11.39 4.71 12.59
C LYS A 265 -11.16 5.29 13.98
N MET A 266 -11.18 4.42 14.98
CA MET A 266 -10.81 4.76 16.34
C MET A 266 -9.28 4.79 16.51
N SER A 267 -8.77 5.83 17.21
CA SER A 267 -7.36 5.89 17.59
C SER A 267 -7.14 5.10 18.87
N LEU A 268 -6.46 3.98 18.78
CA LEU A 268 -6.03 3.16 19.90
C LEU A 268 -4.69 2.47 19.57
N ALA A 269 -3.90 2.15 20.59
CA ALA A 269 -2.63 1.47 20.41
C ALA A 269 -2.28 0.62 21.64
N LEU A 270 -1.61 -0.48 21.42
CA LEU A 270 -1.04 -1.36 22.46
C LEU A 270 0.44 -1.03 22.64
N ASN A 271 0.89 -0.83 23.88
CA ASN A 271 2.32 -0.73 24.17
C ASN A 271 2.98 -2.11 24.13
N GLN A 272 3.64 -2.39 23.02
CA GLN A 272 4.37 -3.65 22.80
C GLN A 272 5.87 -3.53 23.10
N SER A 273 6.33 -2.37 23.56
CA SER A 273 7.73 -2.17 23.96
C SER A 273 7.96 -2.57 25.42
N ASP A 274 9.19 -2.59 25.83
CA ASP A 274 9.60 -2.82 27.23
C ASP A 274 9.67 -1.50 28.03
N GLU A 275 9.31 -0.35 27.39
CA GLU A 275 9.41 0.98 28.00
C GLU A 275 8.02 1.55 28.32
N ASN A 276 7.97 2.42 29.33
CA ASN A 276 6.78 3.17 29.65
C ASN A 276 6.62 4.37 28.70
N TYR A 277 5.43 4.56 28.17
CA TYR A 277 5.07 5.71 27.34
C TYR A 277 4.25 6.72 28.13
N LEU A 278 4.23 7.95 27.64
CA LEU A 278 3.34 9.01 28.11
C LEU A 278 2.35 9.38 27.01
N VAL A 279 1.07 9.43 27.37
CA VAL A 279 0.01 9.94 26.49
C VAL A 279 -0.69 11.13 27.12
N SER A 280 -1.29 11.95 26.29
CA SER A 280 -2.05 13.12 26.75
C SER A 280 -3.10 12.74 27.79
N SER A 281 -3.37 13.64 28.72
CA SER A 281 -4.39 13.46 29.78
C SER A 281 -5.81 13.20 29.29
N ILE A 282 -6.11 13.56 28.01
CA ILE A 282 -7.39 13.28 27.37
C ILE A 282 -7.52 11.83 26.88
N SER A 283 -6.41 11.08 26.80
CA SER A 283 -6.43 9.68 26.43
C SER A 283 -6.88 8.80 27.58
N THR A 284 -7.55 7.71 27.28
CA THR A 284 -7.86 6.65 28.25
C THR A 284 -6.83 5.55 28.12
N VAL A 285 -6.30 5.09 29.25
CA VAL A 285 -5.38 3.95 29.33
C VAL A 285 -6.07 2.82 30.06
N MET A 286 -5.96 1.61 29.56
CA MET A 286 -6.55 0.42 30.19
C MET A 286 -5.56 -0.74 30.23
N GLN A 287 -5.73 -1.57 31.25
CA GLN A 287 -5.05 -2.85 31.42
C GLN A 287 -6.06 -3.99 31.34
N THR A 288 -5.57 -5.20 31.05
CA THR A 288 -6.37 -6.42 30.99
C THR A 288 -6.02 -7.37 32.14
N ASP A 289 -6.97 -8.17 32.59
CA ASP A 289 -6.68 -9.36 33.40
C ASP A 289 -6.00 -10.43 32.50
N SER A 290 -4.70 -10.35 32.40
CA SER A 290 -3.90 -11.23 31.54
C SER A 290 -3.97 -12.70 31.87
N ALA A 291 -4.50 -13.06 33.05
CA ALA A 291 -4.79 -14.46 33.41
C ALA A 291 -6.00 -15.04 32.64
N LYS A 292 -6.83 -14.19 32.01
CA LYS A 292 -8.03 -14.60 31.28
C LYS A 292 -8.05 -14.03 29.86
N LEU A 293 -7.61 -12.78 29.67
CA LEU A 293 -7.66 -12.07 28.40
C LEU A 293 -6.29 -11.44 28.10
N LEU A 294 -5.60 -11.98 27.11
CA LEU A 294 -4.31 -11.44 26.68
C LEU A 294 -4.48 -10.05 26.04
N PRO A 295 -3.67 -9.04 26.42
CA PRO A 295 -3.73 -7.71 25.82
C PRO A 295 -3.58 -7.74 24.29
N LYS A 296 -2.65 -8.54 23.78
CA LYS A 296 -2.42 -8.71 22.33
C LYS A 296 -3.64 -9.31 21.61
N TYR A 297 -4.32 -10.29 22.22
CA TYR A 297 -5.54 -10.87 21.65
C TYR A 297 -6.68 -9.84 21.59
N LEU A 298 -6.91 -9.09 22.69
CA LEU A 298 -7.89 -8.01 22.71
C LEU A 298 -7.57 -6.94 21.67
N PHE A 299 -6.31 -6.56 21.55
CA PHE A 299 -5.86 -5.56 20.59
C PHE A 299 -6.11 -5.99 19.14
N LEU A 300 -5.90 -7.27 18.81
CA LEU A 300 -6.24 -7.81 17.49
C LEU A 300 -7.71 -7.64 17.15
N PHE A 301 -8.59 -7.86 18.11
CA PHE A 301 -10.02 -7.63 17.93
C PHE A 301 -10.31 -6.16 17.61
N PHE A 302 -9.66 -5.24 18.31
CA PHE A 302 -9.78 -3.80 18.09
C PHE A 302 -9.17 -3.31 16.77
N CYS A 303 -8.26 -4.05 16.17
CA CYS A 303 -7.69 -3.74 14.87
C CYS A 303 -8.63 -4.03 13.68
N ARG A 304 -9.74 -4.73 13.92
CA ARG A 304 -10.71 -5.10 12.88
C ARG A 304 -11.62 -3.93 12.52
N ALA A 305 -12.02 -3.87 11.24
CA ALA A 305 -12.94 -2.85 10.75
C ALA A 305 -14.34 -2.93 11.41
N GLU A 306 -14.75 -4.12 11.87
CA GLU A 306 -15.99 -4.33 12.62
C GLU A 306 -16.00 -3.55 13.93
N PHE A 307 -14.86 -3.54 14.64
CA PHE A 307 -14.74 -2.78 15.86
C PHE A 307 -14.80 -1.25 15.61
N ASP A 308 -14.14 -0.78 14.57
CA ASP A 308 -14.21 0.63 14.20
C ASP A 308 -15.66 1.06 13.91
N ARG A 309 -16.42 0.24 13.16
CA ARG A 309 -17.85 0.48 12.93
C ARG A 309 -18.68 0.44 14.21
N TYR A 310 -18.41 -0.55 15.07
CA TYR A 310 -19.06 -0.66 16.38
C TYR A 310 -18.83 0.59 17.24
N ALA A 311 -17.58 0.99 17.42
CA ALA A 311 -17.21 2.16 18.20
C ALA A 311 -17.83 3.45 17.61
N ARG A 312 -17.87 3.58 16.29
CA ARG A 312 -18.53 4.72 15.64
C ARG A 312 -20.04 4.74 15.88
N PHE A 313 -20.70 3.59 15.80
CA PHE A 313 -22.15 3.46 16.02
C PHE A 313 -22.53 3.76 17.49
N HIS A 314 -21.69 3.38 18.43
CA HIS A 314 -21.90 3.59 19.87
C HIS A 314 -21.24 4.89 20.40
N SER A 315 -20.92 5.84 19.53
CA SER A 315 -20.38 7.14 19.91
C SER A 315 -21.50 8.17 20.01
N TRP A 316 -21.52 8.91 21.11
CA TRP A 316 -22.58 9.88 21.42
C TRP A 316 -22.01 11.27 21.71
N GLY A 317 -22.80 12.32 21.46
CA GLY A 317 -22.47 13.70 21.79
C GLY A 317 -22.91 14.68 20.71
N SER A 318 -23.40 15.86 21.12
CA SER A 318 -23.92 16.86 20.18
C SER A 318 -22.85 17.74 19.53
N ALA A 319 -21.73 17.99 20.21
CA ALA A 319 -20.63 18.81 19.70
C ALA A 319 -19.41 17.97 19.31
N ARG A 320 -19.19 16.89 20.00
CA ARG A 320 -18.16 15.88 19.72
C ARG A 320 -18.71 14.52 20.10
N GLU A 321 -18.71 13.61 19.15
CA GLU A 321 -19.08 12.23 19.41
C GLU A 321 -17.90 11.52 20.05
N THR A 322 -18.16 10.82 21.15
CA THR A 322 -17.16 10.10 21.92
C THR A 322 -17.60 8.69 22.19
N PHE A 323 -16.64 7.78 22.12
CA PHE A 323 -16.73 6.40 22.59
C PHE A 323 -15.98 6.31 23.93
N SER A 324 -16.74 6.23 25.02
CA SER A 324 -16.19 6.30 26.38
C SER A 324 -15.57 4.98 26.83
N PHE A 325 -14.91 4.97 27.99
CA PHE A 325 -14.44 3.73 28.61
C PHE A 325 -15.61 2.84 29.07
N GLU A 326 -16.72 3.43 29.48
CA GLU A 326 -17.93 2.67 29.84
C GLU A 326 -18.51 1.98 28.58
N ASP A 327 -18.57 2.67 27.43
CA ASP A 327 -18.96 2.04 26.16
C ASP A 327 -17.97 0.93 25.73
N MET A 328 -16.68 1.10 26.05
CA MET A 328 -15.66 0.08 25.81
C MET A 328 -15.92 -1.18 26.64
N LYS A 329 -16.36 -1.05 27.88
CA LYS A 329 -16.68 -2.18 28.74
C LYS A 329 -17.81 -3.04 28.18
N ASP A 330 -18.76 -2.45 27.45
CA ASP A 330 -19.91 -3.15 26.87
C ASP A 330 -19.58 -3.92 25.58
N VAL A 331 -18.36 -3.80 25.08
CA VAL A 331 -17.90 -4.56 23.91
C VAL A 331 -17.95 -6.05 24.22
N SER A 332 -18.51 -6.83 23.31
CA SER A 332 -18.69 -8.28 23.49
C SER A 332 -17.84 -9.03 22.44
N ILE A 333 -16.95 -9.89 22.91
CA ILE A 333 -16.05 -10.69 22.07
C ILE A 333 -16.00 -12.16 22.51
N PRO A 334 -15.65 -13.09 21.62
CA PRO A 334 -15.34 -14.45 22.03
C PRO A 334 -14.04 -14.48 22.83
N ILE A 335 -14.06 -15.07 24.03
CA ILE A 335 -12.87 -15.22 24.88
C ILE A 335 -12.55 -16.71 25.02
N PRO A 336 -11.74 -17.30 24.12
CA PRO A 336 -11.29 -18.68 24.22
C PRO A 336 -10.25 -18.82 25.35
N ASN A 337 -9.88 -20.06 25.65
CA ASN A 337 -8.78 -20.30 26.58
C ASN A 337 -7.47 -19.63 26.11
N LEU A 338 -6.53 -19.44 27.04
CA LEU A 338 -5.27 -18.72 26.76
C LEU A 338 -4.39 -19.38 25.69
N GLU A 339 -4.46 -20.69 25.51
CA GLU A 339 -3.69 -21.38 24.46
C GLU A 339 -4.17 -20.97 23.07
N ILE A 340 -5.47 -20.92 22.88
CA ILE A 340 -6.08 -20.47 21.63
C ILE A 340 -5.79 -18.98 21.39
N GLN A 341 -5.92 -18.14 22.43
CA GLN A 341 -5.56 -16.73 22.32
C GLN A 341 -4.10 -16.55 21.87
N LYS A 342 -3.16 -17.29 22.48
CA LYS A 342 -1.72 -17.27 22.10
C LYS A 342 -1.51 -17.69 20.64
N SER A 343 -2.14 -18.77 20.20
CA SER A 343 -2.01 -19.25 18.82
C SER A 343 -2.45 -18.20 17.80
N ILE A 344 -3.54 -17.47 18.08
CA ILE A 344 -4.01 -16.39 17.22
C ILE A 344 -3.03 -15.23 17.20
N VAL A 345 -2.50 -14.83 18.37
CA VAL A 345 -1.49 -13.79 18.49
C VAL A 345 -0.23 -14.15 17.71
N GLU A 346 0.25 -15.39 17.80
CA GLU A 346 1.44 -15.87 17.07
C GLU A 346 1.27 -15.78 15.55
N ILE A 347 0.10 -16.14 15.02
CA ILE A 347 -0.19 -16.00 13.58
C ILE A 347 -0.15 -14.52 13.17
N HIS A 348 -0.74 -13.66 13.99
CA HIS A 348 -0.72 -12.21 13.69
C HIS A 348 0.68 -11.61 13.81
N GLU A 349 1.46 -12.00 14.80
CA GLU A 349 2.85 -11.56 14.94
C GLU A 349 3.68 -12.00 13.72
N ALA A 350 3.46 -13.20 13.22
CA ALA A 350 4.07 -13.65 11.97
C ALA A 350 3.66 -12.77 10.77
N TYR A 351 2.40 -12.32 10.72
CA TYR A 351 1.94 -11.36 9.71
C TYR A 351 2.67 -10.01 9.83
N ILE A 352 2.73 -9.44 11.05
CA ILE A 352 3.39 -8.15 11.28
C ILE A 352 4.89 -8.23 10.95
N THR A 353 5.59 -9.25 11.46
CA THR A 353 7.02 -9.45 11.18
C THR A 353 7.30 -9.54 9.69
N ARG A 354 6.47 -10.26 8.93
CA ARG A 354 6.62 -10.34 7.48
C ARG A 354 6.35 -9.00 6.79
N LYS A 355 5.39 -8.24 7.30
CA LYS A 355 5.07 -6.91 6.76
C LYS A 355 6.19 -5.89 6.99
N GLU A 356 6.94 -5.99 8.09
CA GLU A 356 8.06 -5.09 8.40
C GLU A 356 9.33 -5.39 7.60
N ILE A 357 9.52 -6.64 7.17
CA ILE A 357 10.65 -7.06 6.32
C ILE A 357 10.47 -6.56 4.88
N TRP A 358 9.27 -6.27 4.50
CA TRP A 358 8.87 -5.74 3.20
C TRP A 358 9.00 -4.20 3.14
#